data_9c04c8a8903c05c8a04f57046cc37d60
#
_entry.id   9c04c8a8903c05c8a04f57046cc37d60
#
_cell.length_a   1.000
_cell.length_b   1.000
_cell.length_c   1.000
_cell.angle_alpha   90.00
_cell.angle_beta   90.00
_cell.angle_gamma   90.00
#
_symmetry.space_group_name_H-M   'P 1'
#
loop_
_entity.id
_entity.type
_entity.pdbx_description
1 polymer ?
#
loop_
_entity_poly.entity_id
_entity_poly.type
_entity_poly.pdbx_seq_one_letter_code
_entity_poly.pdbx_strand_id
1 'polypeptide(L)'
;MDYTLRFSNRRTLALQIQKDGSLLVLAPFFTSRERIECFVEEKSLWIEKAREQMQKRRKYPEDPEEIRRLVVKAKELLPQRVAFYSEKMGLKPQRISITKAKTRFGSCSSKKTISFSCFLLLYPPEAVDYVVVHELAHLKYMNHQKEFYRLIEQLMPDYKKRRAL
;
A
#
# COMPACT_ATOMS: atom_id res chain seq x y z
N MET A 1 1.40 -0.06 30.48
CA MET A 1 1.45 0.53 29.10
C MET A 1 0.27 1.48 28.96
N ASP A 2 0.48 2.72 28.49
CA ASP A 2 -0.61 3.68 28.37
C ASP A 2 -1.49 3.39 27.15
N TYR A 3 -2.80 3.43 27.36
CA TYR A 3 -3.78 3.23 26.32
C TYR A 3 -5.07 4.01 26.58
N THR A 4 -5.79 4.34 25.52
CA THR A 4 -7.16 4.87 25.59
C THR A 4 -8.13 3.71 25.49
N LEU A 5 -9.10 3.65 26.40
CA LEU A 5 -10.13 2.61 26.41
C LEU A 5 -11.44 3.16 25.83
N ARG A 6 -12.03 2.39 24.89
CA ARG A 6 -13.37 2.68 24.35
C ARG A 6 -14.24 1.43 24.41
N PHE A 7 -15.36 1.54 25.07
CA PHE A 7 -16.40 0.50 25.09
C PHE A 7 -17.32 0.63 23.87
N SER A 8 -17.76 -0.50 23.35
CA SER A 8 -18.70 -0.55 22.23
C SER A 8 -19.47 -1.87 22.21
N ASN A 9 -20.55 -1.93 21.42
CA ASN A 9 -21.36 -3.14 21.26
C ASN A 9 -20.66 -4.17 20.34
N ARG A 10 -19.56 -4.71 20.82
CA ARG A 10 -18.74 -5.73 20.15
C ARG A 10 -18.65 -6.99 21.00
N ARG A 11 -18.28 -8.10 20.39
CA ARG A 11 -18.14 -9.40 21.06
C ARG A 11 -16.72 -9.72 21.52
N THR A 12 -15.71 -9.02 21.01
CA THR A 12 -14.29 -9.32 21.25
C THR A 12 -13.48 -8.07 21.55
N LEU A 13 -12.39 -8.22 22.31
CA LEU A 13 -11.37 -7.19 22.48
C LEU A 13 -10.63 -6.96 21.15
N ALA A 14 -10.23 -5.71 20.89
CA ALA A 14 -9.30 -5.40 19.81
C ALA A 14 -8.37 -4.24 20.18
N LEU A 15 -7.20 -4.23 19.56
CA LEU A 15 -6.19 -3.19 19.67
C LEU A 15 -6.10 -2.43 18.34
N GLN A 16 -5.93 -1.13 18.43
CA GLN A 16 -5.72 -0.28 17.29
C GLN A 16 -4.63 0.75 17.62
N ILE A 17 -3.57 0.80 16.81
CA ILE A 17 -2.60 1.90 16.87
C ILE A 17 -3.16 3.07 16.08
N GLN A 18 -3.30 4.24 16.73
CA GLN A 18 -3.79 5.46 16.12
C GLN A 18 -2.67 6.15 15.31
N LYS A 19 -3.02 7.14 14.49
CA LYS A 19 -2.06 7.86 13.64
C LYS A 19 -0.92 8.55 14.40
N ASP A 20 -1.16 8.92 15.66
CA ASP A 20 -0.18 9.52 16.57
C ASP A 20 0.69 8.49 17.32
N GLY A 21 0.47 7.18 17.07
CA GLY A 21 1.17 6.09 17.75
C GLY A 21 0.54 5.68 19.10
N SER A 22 -0.55 6.35 19.54
CA SER A 22 -1.28 5.97 20.74
C SER A 22 -2.01 4.65 20.57
N LEU A 23 -2.16 3.88 21.66
CA LEU A 23 -2.88 2.62 21.68
C LEU A 23 -4.34 2.86 22.05
N LEU A 24 -5.27 2.48 21.20
CA LEU A 24 -6.68 2.41 21.48
C LEU A 24 -7.09 0.96 21.71
N VAL A 25 -7.67 0.69 22.88
CA VAL A 25 -8.28 -0.60 23.22
C VAL A 25 -9.79 -0.49 23.05
N LEU A 26 -10.35 -1.36 22.23
CA LEU A 26 -11.78 -1.48 22.00
C LEU A 26 -12.29 -2.70 22.77
N ALA A 27 -13.23 -2.49 23.70
CA ALA A 27 -13.75 -3.53 24.59
C ALA A 27 -15.27 -3.66 24.53
N PRO A 28 -15.83 -4.85 24.72
CA PRO A 28 -17.25 -5.02 25.04
C PRO A 28 -17.62 -4.33 26.35
N PHE A 29 -18.86 -3.86 26.50
CA PHE A 29 -19.33 -3.12 27.69
C PHE A 29 -19.14 -3.84 29.03
N PHE A 30 -19.16 -5.17 29.03
CA PHE A 30 -19.08 -5.99 30.25
C PHE A 30 -17.71 -6.65 30.47
N THR A 31 -16.66 -6.14 29.83
CA THR A 31 -15.31 -6.69 30.02
C THR A 31 -14.67 -6.10 31.26
N SER A 32 -14.16 -6.94 32.16
CA SER A 32 -13.45 -6.48 33.36
C SER A 32 -12.12 -5.80 33.02
N ARG A 33 -11.69 -4.91 33.89
CA ARG A 33 -10.43 -4.18 33.72
C ARG A 33 -9.22 -5.12 33.70
N GLU A 34 -9.21 -6.11 34.58
CA GLU A 34 -8.15 -7.13 34.65
C GLU A 34 -8.02 -7.91 33.34
N ARG A 35 -9.17 -8.23 32.71
CA ARG A 35 -9.17 -8.93 31.41
C ARG A 35 -8.62 -8.06 30.29
N ILE A 36 -8.88 -6.75 30.34
CA ILE A 36 -8.33 -5.80 29.36
C ILE A 36 -6.81 -5.65 29.54
N GLU A 37 -6.35 -5.51 30.77
CA GLU A 37 -4.92 -5.37 31.11
C GLU A 37 -4.15 -6.62 30.68
N CYS A 38 -4.64 -7.81 31.03
CA CYS A 38 -4.06 -9.08 30.59
C CYS A 38 -3.97 -9.18 29.06
N PHE A 39 -5.02 -8.79 28.34
CA PHE A 39 -5.04 -8.80 26.88
C PHE A 39 -4.01 -7.85 26.27
N VAL A 40 -3.82 -6.65 26.84
CA VAL A 40 -2.80 -5.70 26.40
C VAL A 40 -1.41 -6.26 26.63
N GLU A 41 -1.15 -6.89 27.78
CA GLU A 41 0.13 -7.51 28.09
C GLU A 41 0.43 -8.69 27.16
N GLU A 42 -0.52 -9.59 26.93
CA GLU A 42 -0.39 -10.71 25.98
C GLU A 42 -0.03 -10.23 24.55
N LYS A 43 -0.43 -9.02 24.19
CA LYS A 43 -0.21 -8.44 22.86
C LYS A 43 0.92 -7.42 22.81
N SER A 44 1.72 -7.27 23.87
CA SER A 44 2.79 -6.27 23.95
C SER A 44 3.76 -6.31 22.77
N LEU A 45 4.26 -7.48 22.37
CA LEU A 45 5.13 -7.65 21.20
C LEU A 45 4.46 -7.24 19.88
N TRP A 46 3.17 -7.49 19.73
CA TRP A 46 2.42 -7.04 18.56
C TRP A 46 2.30 -5.51 18.54
N ILE A 47 2.04 -4.90 19.70
CA ILE A 47 1.93 -3.44 19.83
C ILE A 47 3.24 -2.76 19.44
N GLU A 48 4.38 -3.26 19.92
CA GLU A 48 5.72 -2.74 19.59
C GLU A 48 5.99 -2.85 18.09
N LYS A 49 5.79 -4.03 17.50
CA LYS A 49 5.95 -4.23 16.05
C LYS A 49 5.04 -3.33 15.23
N ALA A 50 3.78 -3.15 15.65
CA ALA A 50 2.83 -2.30 14.96
C ALA A 50 3.22 -0.81 15.03
N ARG A 51 3.75 -0.34 16.18
CA ARG A 51 4.31 1.00 16.34
C ARG A 51 5.54 1.22 15.47
N GLU A 52 6.49 0.27 15.46
CA GLU A 52 7.66 0.33 14.59
C GLU A 52 7.29 0.39 13.10
N GLN A 53 6.37 -0.46 12.66
CA GLN A 53 5.88 -0.45 11.28
C GLN A 53 5.21 0.87 10.93
N MET A 54 4.51 1.49 11.88
CA MET A 54 3.88 2.78 11.68
C MET A 54 4.90 3.92 11.57
N GLN A 55 5.98 3.88 12.37
CA GLN A 55 7.09 4.84 12.27
C GLN A 55 7.86 4.68 10.95
N LYS A 56 8.00 3.44 10.45
CA LYS A 56 8.64 3.12 9.16
C LYS A 56 7.75 3.45 7.95
N ARG A 57 6.43 3.64 8.14
CA ARG A 57 5.55 4.08 7.04
C ARG A 57 5.99 5.45 6.58
N ARG A 58 6.34 5.56 5.30
CA ARG A 58 6.64 6.85 4.69
C ARG A 58 5.44 7.78 4.89
N LYS A 59 5.68 8.93 5.53
CA LYS A 59 4.66 9.98 5.63
C LYS A 59 4.48 10.55 4.23
N TYR A 60 3.25 10.48 3.72
CA TYR A 60 2.91 11.17 2.49
C TYR A 60 2.93 12.68 2.73
N PRO A 61 3.33 13.48 1.74
CA PRO A 61 3.23 14.92 1.83
C PRO A 61 1.79 15.35 2.15
N GLU A 62 1.67 16.35 3.01
CA GLU A 62 0.38 16.98 3.35
C GLU A 62 0.24 18.34 2.67
N ASP A 63 1.37 18.96 2.31
CA ASP A 63 1.39 20.22 1.57
C ASP A 63 0.75 20.06 0.17
N PRO A 64 -0.31 20.83 -0.14
CA PRO A 64 -1.00 20.77 -1.42
C PRO A 64 -0.08 21.09 -2.61
N GLU A 65 0.90 21.97 -2.43
CA GLU A 65 1.82 22.36 -3.50
C GLU A 65 2.83 21.25 -3.80
N GLU A 66 3.34 20.58 -2.78
CA GLU A 66 4.19 19.41 -2.95
C GLU A 66 3.45 18.27 -3.66
N ILE A 67 2.19 18.02 -3.26
CA ILE A 67 1.34 17.03 -3.93
C ILE A 67 1.11 17.40 -5.39
N ARG A 68 0.88 18.70 -5.70
CA ARG A 68 0.70 19.17 -7.06
C ARG A 68 1.94 18.89 -7.92
N ARG A 69 3.15 19.20 -7.40
CA ARG A 69 4.43 18.89 -8.06
C ARG A 69 4.60 17.40 -8.34
N LEU A 70 4.25 16.54 -7.37
CA LEU A 70 4.27 15.08 -7.57
C LEU A 70 3.31 14.64 -8.67
N VAL A 71 2.10 15.21 -8.74
CA VAL A 71 1.12 14.89 -9.79
C VAL A 71 1.65 15.28 -11.16
N VAL A 72 2.23 16.48 -11.31
CA VAL A 72 2.83 16.92 -12.57
C VAL A 72 3.94 15.98 -13.01
N LYS A 73 4.89 15.70 -12.12
CA LYS A 73 6.00 14.76 -12.37
C LYS A 73 5.50 13.35 -12.71
N ALA A 74 4.45 12.87 -12.02
CA ALA A 74 3.88 11.56 -12.30
C ALA A 74 3.20 11.49 -13.69
N LYS A 75 2.51 12.55 -14.10
CA LYS A 75 1.92 12.65 -15.44
C LYS A 75 2.95 12.65 -16.56
N GLU A 76 4.14 13.13 -16.30
CA GLU A 76 5.25 13.12 -17.25
C GLU A 76 5.99 11.78 -17.27
N LEU A 77 6.42 11.28 -16.10
CA LEU A 77 7.31 10.13 -15.99
C LEU A 77 6.59 8.80 -16.19
N LEU A 78 5.43 8.59 -15.54
CA LEU A 78 4.78 7.27 -15.54
C LEU A 78 4.29 6.82 -16.92
N PRO A 79 3.73 7.67 -17.79
CA PRO A 79 3.41 7.28 -19.17
C PRO A 79 4.64 6.84 -19.98
N GLN A 80 5.79 7.47 -19.78
CA GLN A 80 7.04 7.07 -20.43
C GLN A 80 7.49 5.68 -19.98
N ARG A 81 7.42 5.40 -18.67
CA ARG A 81 7.74 4.07 -18.14
C ARG A 81 6.74 3.01 -18.62
N VAL A 82 5.45 3.35 -18.68
CA VAL A 82 4.41 2.48 -19.24
C VAL A 82 4.70 2.19 -20.71
N ALA A 83 5.02 3.19 -21.53
CA ALA A 83 5.35 2.99 -22.94
C ALA A 83 6.53 2.03 -23.12
N PHE A 84 7.61 2.25 -22.36
CA PHE A 84 8.81 1.40 -22.39
C PHE A 84 8.51 -0.07 -22.08
N TYR A 85 7.75 -0.34 -21.01
CA TYR A 85 7.43 -1.72 -20.63
C TYR A 85 6.29 -2.32 -21.48
N SER A 86 5.36 -1.49 -21.99
CA SER A 86 4.32 -1.93 -22.93
C SER A 86 4.91 -2.52 -24.20
N GLU A 87 5.95 -1.89 -24.74
CA GLU A 87 6.68 -2.40 -25.93
C GLU A 87 7.33 -3.76 -25.63
N LYS A 88 8.04 -3.87 -24.50
CA LYS A 88 8.71 -5.12 -24.08
C LYS A 88 7.75 -6.27 -23.80
N MET A 89 6.55 -5.98 -23.28
CA MET A 89 5.54 -6.97 -22.91
C MET A 89 4.56 -7.27 -24.05
N GLY A 90 4.51 -6.45 -25.10
CA GLY A 90 3.47 -6.50 -26.12
C GLY A 90 2.08 -6.22 -25.58
N LEU A 91 1.96 -5.47 -24.46
CA LEU A 91 0.72 -5.15 -23.77
C LEU A 91 0.53 -3.63 -23.71
N LYS A 92 -0.61 -3.15 -24.22
CA LYS A 92 -0.88 -1.72 -24.26
C LYS A 92 -2.18 -1.38 -23.51
N PRO A 93 -2.14 -0.51 -22.50
CA PRO A 93 -3.35 -0.04 -21.83
C PRO A 93 -4.14 0.90 -22.77
N GLN A 94 -5.46 0.93 -22.60
CA GLN A 94 -6.31 1.91 -23.31
C GLN A 94 -6.16 3.32 -22.76
N ARG A 95 -5.94 3.43 -21.44
CA ARG A 95 -5.81 4.72 -20.75
C ARG A 95 -4.90 4.60 -19.55
N ILE A 96 -4.15 5.67 -19.29
CA ILE A 96 -3.36 5.86 -18.06
C ILE A 96 -3.99 7.01 -17.28
N SER A 97 -4.13 6.85 -15.97
CA SER A 97 -4.67 7.85 -15.06
C SER A 97 -3.74 8.04 -13.88
N ILE A 98 -3.56 9.29 -13.43
CA ILE A 98 -2.78 9.61 -12.23
C ILE A 98 -3.74 10.04 -11.12
N THR A 99 -3.59 9.43 -9.95
CA THR A 99 -4.43 9.64 -8.78
C THR A 99 -3.60 10.10 -7.57
N LYS A 100 -4.27 10.50 -6.51
CA LYS A 100 -3.66 10.84 -5.20
C LYS A 100 -3.97 9.76 -4.15
N ALA A 101 -4.19 8.51 -4.56
CA ALA A 101 -4.52 7.42 -3.66
C ALA A 101 -3.35 7.12 -2.72
N LYS A 102 -3.63 7.06 -1.40
CA LYS A 102 -2.63 6.74 -0.35
C LYS A 102 -2.61 5.26 0.01
N THR A 103 -3.60 4.48 -0.43
CA THR A 103 -3.79 3.07 -0.04
C THR A 103 -3.29 2.07 -1.06
N ARG A 104 -3.05 2.51 -2.31
CA ARG A 104 -2.57 1.66 -3.41
C ARG A 104 -1.74 2.49 -4.39
N PHE A 105 -0.70 1.90 -4.93
CA PHE A 105 0.20 2.56 -5.88
C PHE A 105 -0.24 2.43 -7.32
N GLY A 106 -0.95 1.36 -7.64
CA GLY A 106 -1.49 1.10 -8.97
C GLY A 106 -2.82 0.35 -8.92
N SER A 107 -3.50 0.32 -10.03
CA SER A 107 -4.66 -0.54 -10.28
C SER A 107 -4.94 -0.65 -11.77
N CYS A 108 -5.37 -1.83 -12.21
CA CYS A 108 -5.82 -2.07 -13.58
C CYS A 108 -7.31 -2.47 -13.57
N SER A 109 -8.10 -1.83 -14.41
CA SER A 109 -9.53 -2.14 -14.57
C SER A 109 -9.77 -3.14 -15.69
N SER A 110 -10.94 -3.81 -15.68
CA SER A 110 -11.39 -4.68 -16.78
C SER A 110 -11.49 -3.96 -18.13
N LYS A 111 -11.64 -2.62 -18.11
CA LYS A 111 -11.61 -1.77 -19.32
C LYS A 111 -10.19 -1.42 -19.77
N LYS A 112 -9.16 -2.13 -19.30
CA LYS A 112 -7.75 -1.89 -19.62
C LYS A 112 -7.25 -0.47 -19.32
N THR A 113 -7.86 0.20 -18.33
CA THR A 113 -7.38 1.47 -17.79
C THR A 113 -6.46 1.19 -16.62
N ILE A 114 -5.24 1.70 -16.65
CA ILE A 114 -4.28 1.63 -15.55
C ILE A 114 -4.26 2.98 -14.82
N SER A 115 -4.38 2.94 -13.52
CA SER A 115 -4.27 4.12 -12.65
C SER A 115 -3.06 3.97 -11.74
N PHE A 116 -2.27 5.04 -11.61
CA PHE A 116 -1.12 5.10 -10.70
C PHE A 116 -1.30 6.22 -9.69
N SER A 117 -0.83 6.01 -8.47
CA SER A 117 -0.72 7.08 -7.48
C SER A 117 0.51 7.94 -7.75
N CYS A 118 0.37 9.27 -7.66
CA CYS A 118 1.52 10.17 -7.72
C CYS A 118 2.54 9.91 -6.59
N PHE A 119 2.10 9.35 -5.45
CA PHE A 119 2.95 8.99 -4.33
C PHE A 119 3.88 7.81 -4.63
N LEU A 120 3.65 7.08 -5.71
CA LEU A 120 4.58 6.05 -6.20
C LEU A 120 5.97 6.64 -6.47
N LEU A 121 6.05 7.91 -6.87
CA LEU A 121 7.34 8.60 -7.13
C LEU A 121 8.15 8.91 -5.87
N LEU A 122 7.63 8.65 -4.68
CA LEU A 122 8.37 8.73 -3.42
C LEU A 122 9.26 7.48 -3.19
N TYR A 123 9.14 6.47 -4.03
CA TYR A 123 9.87 5.21 -3.96
C TYR A 123 11.01 5.18 -4.98
N PRO A 124 12.02 4.29 -4.78
CA PRO A 124 13.10 4.12 -5.74
C PRO A 124 12.59 3.77 -7.14
N PRO A 125 13.32 4.15 -8.21
CA PRO A 125 12.92 3.86 -9.59
C PRO A 125 12.63 2.38 -9.85
N GLU A 126 13.35 1.48 -9.20
CA GLU A 126 13.17 0.03 -9.32
C GLU A 126 11.81 -0.42 -8.79
N ALA A 127 11.32 0.20 -7.70
CA ALA A 127 9.98 -0.06 -7.17
C ALA A 127 8.91 0.53 -8.09
N VAL A 128 9.13 1.71 -8.66
CA VAL A 128 8.24 2.33 -9.66
C VAL A 128 8.09 1.41 -10.87
N ASP A 129 9.20 0.91 -11.40
CA ASP A 129 9.22 0.00 -12.53
C ASP A 129 8.47 -1.30 -12.24
N TYR A 130 8.67 -1.86 -11.04
CA TYR A 130 7.94 -3.06 -10.63
C TYR A 130 6.42 -2.81 -10.63
N VAL A 131 5.95 -1.70 -10.08
CA VAL A 131 4.51 -1.38 -10.06
C VAL A 131 3.98 -1.19 -11.49
N VAL A 132 4.72 -0.53 -12.37
CA VAL A 132 4.35 -0.37 -13.78
C VAL A 132 4.18 -1.72 -14.47
N VAL A 133 5.15 -2.61 -14.32
CA VAL A 133 5.10 -3.97 -14.92
C VAL A 133 3.98 -4.81 -14.29
N HIS A 134 3.75 -4.68 -12.99
CA HIS A 134 2.66 -5.34 -12.27
C HIS A 134 1.29 -4.96 -12.85
N GLU A 135 1.04 -3.66 -13.04
CA GLU A 135 -0.23 -3.19 -13.59
C GLU A 135 -0.38 -3.55 -15.09
N LEU A 136 0.69 -3.55 -15.86
CA LEU A 136 0.67 -4.02 -17.24
C LEU A 136 0.37 -5.52 -17.33
N ALA A 137 0.91 -6.34 -16.42
CA ALA A 137 0.62 -7.77 -16.38
C ALA A 137 -0.87 -8.06 -16.14
N HIS A 138 -1.57 -7.18 -15.43
CA HIS A 138 -3.03 -7.26 -15.25
C HIS A 138 -3.83 -7.07 -16.55
N LEU A 139 -3.26 -6.48 -17.58
CA LEU A 139 -3.94 -6.43 -18.91
C LEU A 139 -4.14 -7.81 -19.53
N LYS A 140 -3.33 -8.79 -19.10
CA LYS A 140 -3.39 -10.19 -19.56
C LYS A 140 -3.96 -11.13 -18.49
N TYR A 141 -3.57 -10.96 -17.24
CA TYR A 141 -3.95 -11.80 -16.11
C TYR A 141 -4.53 -10.96 -14.98
N MET A 142 -5.86 -10.98 -14.79
CA MET A 142 -6.54 -10.18 -13.76
C MET A 142 -6.29 -10.68 -12.34
N ASN A 143 -5.87 -11.93 -12.17
CA ASN A 143 -5.58 -12.55 -10.88
C ASN A 143 -4.07 -12.76 -10.70
N HIS A 144 -3.62 -12.84 -9.45
CA HIS A 144 -2.20 -13.04 -9.08
C HIS A 144 -1.83 -14.53 -9.02
N GLN A 145 -2.20 -15.31 -10.05
CA GLN A 145 -1.84 -16.73 -10.15
C GLN A 145 -0.42 -16.92 -10.71
N LYS A 146 0.00 -18.16 -10.86
CA LYS A 146 1.36 -18.53 -11.27
C LYS A 146 1.79 -17.89 -12.60
N GLU A 147 0.86 -17.83 -13.57
CA GLU A 147 1.08 -17.26 -14.90
C GLU A 147 1.35 -15.74 -14.84
N PHE A 148 0.66 -15.04 -13.95
CA PHE A 148 0.87 -13.61 -13.69
C PHE A 148 2.31 -13.33 -13.23
N TYR A 149 2.79 -14.06 -12.23
CA TYR A 149 4.15 -13.87 -11.72
C TYR A 149 5.21 -14.36 -12.68
N ARG A 150 4.96 -15.42 -13.46
CA ARG A 150 5.87 -15.86 -14.53
C ARG A 150 6.09 -14.78 -15.59
N LEU A 151 5.03 -14.07 -15.99
CA LEU A 151 5.14 -12.96 -16.94
C LEU A 151 6.03 -11.83 -16.39
N ILE A 152 5.86 -11.48 -15.10
CA ILE A 152 6.71 -10.48 -14.45
C ILE A 152 8.17 -10.96 -14.36
N GLU A 153 8.39 -12.21 -13.94
CA GLU A 153 9.69 -12.79 -13.73
C GLU A 153 10.51 -12.88 -15.03
N GLN A 154 9.87 -13.15 -16.16
CA GLN A 154 10.52 -13.13 -17.49
C GLN A 154 11.14 -11.77 -17.82
N LEU A 155 10.50 -10.69 -17.40
CA LEU A 155 10.95 -9.32 -17.65
C LEU A 155 11.83 -8.75 -16.51
N MET A 156 11.54 -9.15 -15.29
CA MET A 156 12.19 -8.72 -14.06
C MET A 156 12.50 -9.93 -13.17
N PRO A 157 13.59 -10.66 -13.39
CA PRO A 157 13.95 -11.82 -12.55
C PRO A 157 14.11 -11.48 -11.06
N ASP A 158 14.45 -10.22 -10.76
CA ASP A 158 14.63 -9.67 -9.42
C ASP A 158 13.36 -9.02 -8.83
N TYR A 159 12.16 -9.29 -9.41
CA TYR A 159 10.92 -8.63 -9.02
C TYR A 159 10.58 -8.74 -7.53
N LYS A 160 10.98 -9.83 -6.86
CA LYS A 160 10.78 -10.02 -5.42
C LYS A 160 11.55 -8.99 -4.59
N LYS A 161 12.77 -8.63 -5.02
CA LYS A 161 13.57 -7.57 -4.38
C LYS A 161 12.95 -6.21 -4.61
N ARG A 162 12.53 -5.91 -5.84
CA ARG A 162 11.88 -4.63 -6.20
C ARG A 162 10.56 -4.41 -5.48
N ARG A 163 9.80 -5.49 -5.28
CA ARG A 163 8.54 -5.46 -4.52
C ARG A 163 8.74 -5.14 -3.04
N ALA A 164 9.91 -5.45 -2.48
CA ALA A 164 10.22 -5.24 -1.06
C ALA A 164 10.71 -3.80 -0.75
N LEU A 165 11.00 -2.99 -1.78
CA LEU A 165 11.39 -1.58 -1.65
C LEU A 165 10.21 -0.68 -1.31
#